data_59df14d4aea05ded1dc1db31ad9f917c
#
_entry.id   59df14d4aea05ded1dc1db31ad9f917c
#
_cell.length_a   1.000
_cell.length_b   1.000
_cell.length_c   1.000
_cell.angle_alpha   90.00
_cell.angle_beta   90.00
_cell.angle_gamma   90.00
#
_symmetry.space_group_name_H-M   'P 1'
#
loop_
_entity.id
_entity.type
_entity.pdbx_description
1 polymer ?
#
loop_
_entity_poly.entity_id
_entity_poly.type
_entity_poly.pdbx_seq_one_letter_code
_entity_poly.pdbx_strand_id
1 'polypeptide(L)'
;SLDRNGMLTEVSGSDTTESQDLLSYCDMQRVARVIGAPDVLEYWKSAPYLLNFLDDYQLKDEVVKALNDPQQSLALRKILGAAPHLLLSQAAVAAGKAIPSHSPRLRGLLRDMTESGAWRLLWVPPTCPYYELQDAFAAPTMKGFTKRLVFSSWRVVPKVIASLVSYDAERHAR
;
A
#
# COMPACT_ATOMS: atom_id res chain seq x y z
N SER A 1 3.76 -1.93 -37.86
CA SER A 1 4.41 -0.93 -36.99
C SER A 1 3.59 -0.87 -35.70
N LEU A 2 4.15 -1.39 -34.64
CA LEU A 2 3.59 -1.21 -33.31
C LEU A 2 3.66 0.28 -32.98
N ASP A 3 2.51 0.90 -32.88
CA ASP A 3 2.41 2.30 -32.49
C ASP A 3 2.93 2.43 -31.08
N ARG A 4 4.14 2.99 -30.91
CA ARG A 4 4.76 3.23 -29.61
C ARG A 4 3.88 4.11 -28.70
N ASN A 5 3.02 4.93 -29.28
CA ASN A 5 2.10 5.79 -28.55
C ASN A 5 0.96 5.00 -27.85
N GLY A 6 0.63 3.78 -28.32
CA GLY A 6 -0.34 2.93 -27.66
C GLY A 6 0.21 2.11 -26.48
N MET A 7 1.54 2.06 -26.30
CA MET A 7 2.17 1.28 -25.23
C MET A 7 2.43 2.07 -23.93
N LEU A 8 2.39 3.39 -23.99
CA LEU A 8 2.57 4.26 -22.83
C LEU A 8 1.34 5.16 -22.72
N THR A 9 0.31 4.64 -22.07
CA THR A 9 -0.77 5.50 -21.59
C THR A 9 -0.29 6.08 -20.27
N GLU A 10 0.02 7.39 -20.24
CA GLU A 10 0.08 8.10 -18.97
C GLU A 10 -1.31 8.02 -18.35
N VAL A 11 -1.45 7.18 -17.36
CA VAL A 11 -2.61 7.22 -16.49
C VAL A 11 -2.42 8.47 -15.62
N SER A 12 -2.87 9.60 -16.12
CA SER A 12 -3.13 10.78 -15.30
C SER A 12 -4.35 10.49 -14.42
N GLY A 13 -4.24 9.43 -13.63
CA GLY A 13 -5.12 9.22 -12.51
C GLY A 13 -4.81 10.33 -11.52
N SER A 14 -5.79 11.13 -11.21
CA SER A 14 -5.71 12.10 -10.12
C SER A 14 -5.52 11.32 -8.80
N ASP A 15 -4.29 10.91 -8.52
CA ASP A 15 -3.88 10.46 -7.20
C ASP A 15 -3.89 11.70 -6.30
N THR A 16 -5.09 12.21 -6.04
CA THR A 16 -5.27 13.38 -5.20
C THR A 16 -4.84 13.03 -3.79
N THR A 17 -3.91 13.83 -3.29
CA THR A 17 -3.51 13.77 -1.89
C THR A 17 -4.67 14.26 -1.03
N GLU A 18 -5.12 13.44 -0.11
CA GLU A 18 -6.18 13.75 0.84
C GLU A 18 -5.58 14.30 2.14
N SER A 19 -6.42 14.98 2.93
CA SER A 19 -6.01 15.51 4.24
C SER A 19 -5.46 14.41 5.16
N GLN A 20 -5.99 13.20 5.07
CA GLN A 20 -5.55 12.05 5.84
C GLN A 20 -4.13 11.59 5.48
N ASP A 21 -3.72 11.75 4.22
CA ASP A 21 -2.37 11.41 3.78
C ASP A 21 -1.35 12.38 4.44
N LEU A 22 -1.70 13.67 4.48
CA LEU A 22 -0.87 14.68 5.12
C LEU A 22 -0.79 14.48 6.64
N LEU A 23 -1.90 14.11 7.28
CA LEU A 23 -1.90 13.77 8.70
C LEU A 23 -0.98 12.58 8.99
N SER A 24 -1.01 11.55 8.14
CA SER A 24 -0.12 10.40 8.30
C SER A 24 1.35 10.78 8.19
N TYR A 25 1.70 11.72 7.30
CA TYR A 25 3.05 12.28 7.22
C TYR A 25 3.44 13.05 8.49
N CYS A 26 2.55 13.93 8.96
CA CYS A 26 2.80 14.71 10.18
C CYS A 26 3.04 13.81 11.39
N ASP A 27 2.27 12.72 11.52
CA ASP A 27 2.43 11.80 12.63
C ASP A 27 3.71 10.96 12.50
N MET A 28 4.09 10.58 11.27
CA MET A 28 5.39 9.94 11.03
C MET A 28 6.56 10.87 11.38
N GLN A 29 6.44 12.17 11.09
CA GLN A 29 7.42 13.19 11.52
C GLN A 29 7.50 13.33 13.04
N ARG A 30 6.38 13.20 13.74
CA ARG A 30 6.38 13.20 15.22
C ARG A 30 7.12 11.99 15.77
N VAL A 31 6.92 10.81 15.19
CA VAL A 31 7.69 9.59 15.53
C VAL A 31 9.18 9.85 15.30
N ALA A 32 9.55 10.33 14.11
CA ALA A 32 10.93 10.62 13.76
C ALA A 32 11.63 11.56 14.75
N ARG A 33 10.94 12.61 15.21
CA ARG A 33 11.49 13.54 16.22
C ARG A 33 11.78 12.87 17.56
N VAL A 34 10.92 11.96 17.99
CA VAL A 34 11.13 11.24 19.27
C VAL A 34 12.34 10.32 19.21
N ILE A 35 12.53 9.64 18.07
CA ILE A 35 13.64 8.69 17.90
C ILE A 35 14.92 9.35 17.37
N GLY A 36 14.90 10.65 17.07
CA GLY A 36 16.06 11.35 16.49
C GLY A 36 16.39 10.93 15.06
N ALA A 37 15.42 10.36 14.34
CA ALA A 37 15.61 9.93 12.95
C ALA A 37 15.65 11.14 11.99
N PRO A 38 16.35 11.02 10.85
CA PRO A 38 16.29 12.01 9.78
C PRO A 38 14.89 12.09 9.15
N ASP A 39 14.74 12.93 8.13
CA ASP A 39 13.47 13.08 7.41
C ASP A 39 12.91 11.73 6.94
N VAL A 40 11.67 11.45 7.31
CA VAL A 40 10.96 10.20 7.00
C VAL A 40 10.10 10.30 5.73
N LEU A 41 10.27 11.36 4.94
CA LEU A 41 9.49 11.59 3.73
C LEU A 41 9.57 10.41 2.76
N GLU A 42 10.76 9.87 2.56
CA GLU A 42 10.95 8.74 1.66
C GLU A 42 10.27 7.46 2.17
N TYR A 43 10.25 7.25 3.49
CA TYR A 43 9.49 6.14 4.09
C TYR A 43 7.99 6.31 3.84
N TRP A 44 7.46 7.50 4.15
CA TRP A 44 6.04 7.78 3.98
C TRP A 44 5.57 7.69 2.54
N LYS A 45 6.34 8.21 1.56
CA LYS A 45 6.03 8.14 0.14
C LYS A 45 6.04 6.72 -0.43
N SER A 46 6.84 5.84 0.14
CA SER A 46 7.12 4.53 -0.43
C SER A 46 5.95 3.58 -0.35
N ALA A 47 5.38 3.42 0.84
CA ALA A 47 4.19 2.60 1.07
C ALA A 47 3.58 2.92 2.45
N PRO A 48 2.27 2.70 2.65
CA PRO A 48 1.65 2.83 3.96
C PRO A 48 2.05 1.66 4.88
N TYR A 49 1.87 1.85 6.18
CA TYR A 49 2.08 0.83 7.21
C TYR A 49 3.47 0.19 7.22
N LEU A 50 4.48 0.88 6.75
CA LEU A 50 5.84 0.33 6.66
C LEU A 50 6.37 -0.20 8.00
N LEU A 51 6.04 0.45 9.12
CA LEU A 51 6.47 0.00 10.45
C LEU A 51 6.05 -1.43 10.78
N ASN A 52 4.95 -1.93 10.18
CA ASN A 52 4.52 -3.32 10.35
C ASN A 52 5.33 -4.33 9.52
N PHE A 53 5.89 -3.89 8.40
CA PHE A 53 6.52 -4.77 7.41
C PHE A 53 8.05 -4.66 7.35
N LEU A 54 8.61 -3.62 7.95
CA LEU A 54 10.05 -3.43 8.00
C LEU A 54 10.67 -4.53 8.88
N ASP A 55 11.56 -5.30 8.29
CA ASP A 55 12.45 -6.22 8.98
C ASP A 55 13.88 -5.79 8.62
N ASP A 56 14.78 -5.72 9.60
CA ASP A 56 16.19 -5.32 9.44
C ASP A 56 16.39 -3.90 8.86
N TYR A 57 15.49 -2.97 9.20
CA TYR A 57 15.60 -1.57 8.80
C TYR A 57 15.87 -0.68 10.01
N GLN A 58 16.81 0.23 9.86
CA GLN A 58 17.25 1.14 10.91
C GLN A 58 16.10 1.87 11.60
N LEU A 59 15.13 2.37 10.83
CA LEU A 59 13.97 3.07 11.39
C LEU A 59 13.18 2.21 12.38
N LYS A 60 12.94 0.94 12.06
CA LYS A 60 12.22 0.03 12.96
C LYS A 60 13.02 -0.27 14.20
N ASP A 61 14.33 -0.46 14.05
CA ASP A 61 15.23 -0.73 15.18
C ASP A 61 15.27 0.47 16.14
N GLU A 62 15.30 1.68 15.60
CA GLU A 62 15.25 2.91 16.40
C GLU A 62 13.90 3.05 17.12
N VAL A 63 12.77 2.76 16.45
CA VAL A 63 11.45 2.74 17.09
C VAL A 63 11.40 1.70 18.21
N VAL A 64 11.92 0.49 17.99
CA VAL A 64 11.95 -0.58 19.00
C VAL A 64 12.84 -0.19 20.19
N LYS A 65 14.01 0.39 19.94
CA LYS A 65 14.90 0.90 20.99
C LYS A 65 14.20 2.00 21.82
N ALA A 66 13.54 2.95 21.16
CA ALA A 66 12.82 4.03 21.82
C ALA A 66 11.59 3.53 22.62
N LEU A 67 10.95 2.45 22.18
CA LEU A 67 9.87 1.81 22.94
C LEU A 67 10.36 1.14 24.23
N ASN A 68 11.62 0.74 24.28
CA ASN A 68 12.26 0.12 25.44
C ASN A 68 12.97 1.16 26.33
N ASP A 69 13.13 2.39 25.86
CA ASP A 69 13.70 3.50 26.65
C ASP A 69 12.63 4.12 27.55
N PRO A 70 12.80 4.15 28.87
CA PRO A 70 11.85 4.75 29.81
C PRO A 70 11.53 6.22 29.54
N GLN A 71 12.48 6.98 28.98
CA GLN A 71 12.30 8.42 28.71
C GLN A 71 11.50 8.67 27.42
N GLN A 72 11.64 7.81 26.41
CA GLN A 72 11.03 7.99 25.09
C GLN A 72 9.74 7.16 24.90
N SER A 73 9.63 6.03 25.59
CA SER A 73 8.54 5.07 25.40
C SER A 73 7.15 5.66 25.63
N LEU A 74 6.98 6.51 26.64
CA LEU A 74 5.68 7.12 26.94
C LEU A 74 5.23 8.06 25.83
N ALA A 75 6.13 8.91 25.35
CA ALA A 75 5.84 9.84 24.25
C ALA A 75 5.53 9.09 22.95
N LEU A 76 6.34 8.07 22.63
CA LEU A 76 6.17 7.27 21.42
C LEU A 76 4.87 6.46 21.43
N ARG A 77 4.53 5.80 22.55
CA ARG A 77 3.25 5.09 22.72
C ARG A 77 2.05 6.02 22.57
N LYS A 78 2.15 7.25 23.12
CA LYS A 78 1.09 8.25 22.96
C LYS A 78 0.88 8.64 21.49
N ILE A 79 1.97 8.86 20.75
CA ILE A 79 1.89 9.18 19.32
C ILE A 79 1.31 8.01 18.53
N LEU A 80 1.84 6.81 18.70
CA LEU A 80 1.37 5.62 17.98
C LEU A 80 -0.08 5.27 18.31
N GLY A 81 -0.50 5.47 19.56
CA GLY A 81 -1.89 5.26 19.97
C GLY A 81 -2.88 6.29 19.42
N ALA A 82 -2.42 7.52 19.17
CA ALA A 82 -3.23 8.58 18.57
C ALA A 82 -3.23 8.56 17.03
N ALA A 83 -2.34 7.79 16.42
CA ALA A 83 -2.13 7.73 14.96
C ALA A 83 -2.39 6.32 14.40
N PRO A 84 -3.64 5.86 14.37
CA PRO A 84 -4.00 4.49 13.94
C PRO A 84 -3.63 4.19 12.48
N HIS A 85 -3.38 5.24 11.68
CA HIS A 85 -2.97 5.11 10.29
C HIS A 85 -1.48 4.79 10.10
N LEU A 86 -0.66 4.89 11.14
CA LEU A 86 0.75 4.48 11.08
C LEU A 86 0.96 2.98 11.26
N LEU A 87 0.05 2.33 11.97
CA LEU A 87 0.14 0.91 12.30
C LEU A 87 -1.09 0.15 11.80
N LEU A 88 -0.84 -0.98 11.17
CA LEU A 88 -1.87 -1.90 10.75
C LEU A 88 -2.48 -2.61 11.97
N SER A 89 -3.80 -2.50 12.14
CA SER A 89 -4.49 -3.18 13.23
C SER A 89 -4.64 -4.67 12.95
N GLN A 90 -3.96 -5.50 13.73
CA GLN A 90 -4.07 -6.95 13.64
C GLN A 90 -5.52 -7.44 13.84
N ALA A 91 -6.26 -6.83 14.76
CA ALA A 91 -7.67 -7.16 14.99
C ALA A 91 -8.55 -6.81 13.78
N ALA A 92 -8.29 -5.69 13.09
CA ALA A 92 -9.02 -5.31 11.88
C ALA A 92 -8.73 -6.29 10.74
N VAL A 93 -7.47 -6.69 10.56
CA VAL A 93 -7.06 -7.68 9.56
C VAL A 93 -7.72 -9.03 9.83
N ALA A 94 -7.64 -9.52 11.07
CA ALA A 94 -8.26 -10.80 11.47
C ALA A 94 -9.78 -10.80 11.27
N ALA A 95 -10.43 -9.65 11.46
CA ALA A 95 -11.87 -9.48 11.25
C ALA A 95 -12.26 -9.24 9.78
N GLY A 96 -11.32 -9.27 8.83
CA GLY A 96 -11.58 -9.01 7.41
C GLY A 96 -12.07 -7.60 7.09
N LYS A 97 -11.76 -6.61 7.95
CA LYS A 97 -12.18 -5.22 7.75
C LYS A 97 -11.37 -4.54 6.64
N ALA A 98 -11.99 -3.58 5.95
CA ALA A 98 -11.26 -2.74 5.01
C ALA A 98 -10.13 -2.00 5.72
N ILE A 99 -8.93 -2.00 5.10
CA ILE A 99 -7.77 -1.29 5.59
C ILE A 99 -7.73 0.08 4.88
N PRO A 100 -7.79 1.19 5.64
CA PRO A 100 -7.67 2.51 5.04
C PRO A 100 -6.32 2.67 4.33
N SER A 101 -6.32 3.23 3.14
CA SER A 101 -5.09 3.54 2.42
C SER A 101 -4.76 5.02 2.56
N HIS A 102 -3.74 5.33 3.35
CA HIS A 102 -3.19 6.68 3.50
C HIS A 102 -2.02 6.91 2.53
N SER A 103 -2.15 6.36 1.32
CA SER A 103 -1.22 6.54 0.21
C SER A 103 -2.03 6.72 -1.07
N PRO A 104 -1.92 7.88 -1.74
CA PRO A 104 -2.67 8.16 -2.98
C PRO A 104 -2.41 7.08 -4.04
N ARG A 105 -1.16 6.67 -4.21
CA ARG A 105 -0.76 5.65 -5.19
C ARG A 105 -1.39 4.29 -4.92
N LEU A 106 -1.39 3.84 -3.66
CA LEU A 106 -2.03 2.58 -3.31
C LEU A 106 -3.55 2.68 -3.45
N ARG A 107 -4.15 3.81 -3.08
CA ARG A 107 -5.58 4.07 -3.27
C ARG A 107 -5.99 3.98 -4.73
N GLY A 108 -5.22 4.61 -5.63
CA GLY A 108 -5.43 4.51 -7.07
C GLY A 108 -5.35 3.07 -7.56
N LEU A 109 -4.33 2.33 -7.13
CA LEU A 109 -4.15 0.93 -7.50
C LEU A 109 -5.30 0.03 -7.03
N LEU A 110 -5.74 0.19 -5.78
CA LEU A 110 -6.86 -0.57 -5.22
C LEU A 110 -8.17 -0.24 -5.94
N ARG A 111 -8.43 1.03 -6.22
CA ARG A 111 -9.60 1.47 -6.99
C ARG A 111 -9.61 0.86 -8.37
N ASP A 112 -8.51 0.94 -9.12
CA ASP A 112 -8.39 0.34 -10.44
C ASP A 112 -8.72 -1.16 -10.41
N MET A 113 -8.22 -1.87 -9.42
CA MET A 113 -8.48 -3.30 -9.26
C MET A 113 -9.92 -3.61 -8.88
N THR A 114 -10.52 -2.79 -8.01
CA THR A 114 -11.90 -2.99 -7.54
C THR A 114 -12.90 -2.64 -8.64
N GLU A 115 -12.78 -1.47 -9.26
CA GLU A 115 -13.69 -0.98 -10.30
C GLU A 115 -13.65 -1.83 -11.56
N SER A 116 -12.47 -2.32 -11.95
CA SER A 116 -12.33 -3.22 -13.10
C SER A 116 -12.78 -4.67 -12.82
N GLY A 117 -12.89 -5.06 -11.56
CA GLY A 117 -13.09 -6.46 -11.17
C GLY A 117 -11.84 -7.32 -11.29
N ALA A 118 -10.67 -6.69 -11.49
CA ALA A 118 -9.39 -7.37 -11.70
C ALA A 118 -8.91 -8.18 -10.48
N TRP A 119 -9.44 -7.89 -9.28
CA TRP A 119 -9.17 -8.68 -8.08
C TRP A 119 -9.49 -10.18 -8.26
N ARG A 120 -10.44 -10.53 -9.13
CA ARG A 120 -10.77 -11.93 -9.46
C ARG A 120 -9.65 -12.64 -10.21
N LEU A 121 -8.81 -11.88 -10.91
CA LEU A 121 -7.72 -12.39 -11.73
C LEU A 121 -6.35 -12.28 -11.09
N LEU A 122 -6.27 -11.83 -9.84
CA LEU A 122 -5.00 -11.53 -9.18
C LEU A 122 -4.07 -12.75 -9.13
N TRP A 123 -4.62 -13.92 -8.87
CA TRP A 123 -3.86 -15.18 -8.76
C TRP A 123 -3.81 -15.98 -10.06
N VAL A 124 -4.47 -15.51 -11.13
CA VAL A 124 -4.43 -16.17 -12.43
C VAL A 124 -3.18 -15.74 -13.19
N PRO A 125 -2.36 -16.66 -13.71
CA PRO A 125 -1.21 -16.32 -14.52
C PRO A 125 -1.62 -15.53 -15.77
N PRO A 126 -0.84 -14.53 -16.22
CA PRO A 126 -1.08 -13.88 -17.49
C PRO A 126 -0.82 -14.89 -18.63
N THR A 127 -1.85 -15.24 -19.35
CA THR A 127 -1.76 -16.13 -20.51
C THR A 127 -2.45 -15.48 -21.69
N CYS A 128 -1.96 -15.75 -22.90
CA CYS A 128 -2.70 -15.43 -24.11
C CYS A 128 -3.90 -16.35 -24.21
N PRO A 129 -5.12 -15.82 -24.36
CA PRO A 129 -6.30 -16.66 -24.47
C PRO A 129 -6.30 -17.39 -25.83
N TYR A 130 -6.37 -18.72 -25.79
CA TYR A 130 -6.58 -19.54 -26.96
C TYR A 130 -8.06 -19.72 -27.28
N TYR A 131 -8.93 -19.48 -26.33
CA TYR A 131 -10.39 -19.63 -26.43
C TYR A 131 -11.06 -18.31 -26.14
N GLU A 132 -12.32 -18.17 -26.53
CA GLU A 132 -13.14 -17.02 -26.15
C GLU A 132 -13.24 -16.92 -24.64
N LEU A 133 -12.98 -15.70 -24.14
CA LEU A 133 -13.09 -15.41 -22.73
C LEU A 133 -14.56 -15.42 -22.31
N GLN A 134 -14.85 -16.04 -21.16
CA GLN A 134 -16.19 -16.12 -20.59
C GLN A 134 -16.19 -15.55 -19.15
N ASP A 135 -17.38 -15.28 -18.63
CA ASP A 135 -17.62 -14.80 -17.27
C ASP A 135 -16.78 -13.58 -16.88
N ALA A 136 -16.04 -13.67 -15.79
CA ALA A 136 -15.22 -12.57 -15.27
C ALA A 136 -14.12 -12.12 -16.23
N PHE A 137 -13.64 -13.02 -17.11
CA PHE A 137 -12.60 -12.70 -18.10
C PHE A 137 -13.15 -11.95 -19.32
N ALA A 138 -14.43 -12.14 -19.64
CA ALA A 138 -15.10 -11.50 -20.76
C ALA A 138 -15.69 -10.12 -20.39
N ALA A 139 -15.62 -9.72 -19.11
CA ALA A 139 -16.17 -8.45 -18.65
C ALA A 139 -15.59 -7.27 -19.45
N PRO A 140 -16.41 -6.31 -19.92
CA PRO A 140 -15.94 -5.16 -20.70
C PRO A 140 -14.88 -4.35 -19.96
N THR A 141 -14.96 -4.27 -18.62
CA THR A 141 -14.00 -3.59 -17.74
C THR A 141 -12.63 -4.25 -17.73
N MET A 142 -12.57 -5.53 -18.16
CA MET A 142 -11.32 -6.28 -18.25
C MET A 142 -10.65 -6.17 -19.63
N LYS A 143 -11.33 -5.56 -20.61
CA LYS A 143 -10.79 -5.40 -21.96
C LYS A 143 -9.58 -4.45 -21.89
N GLY A 144 -8.42 -4.96 -22.24
CA GLY A 144 -7.17 -4.23 -22.18
C GLY A 144 -6.55 -4.14 -20.78
N PHE A 145 -7.12 -4.81 -19.77
CA PHE A 145 -6.50 -4.89 -18.45
C PHE A 145 -5.15 -5.63 -18.52
N THR A 146 -4.14 -5.04 -17.88
CA THR A 146 -2.83 -5.66 -17.70
C THR A 146 -2.46 -5.66 -16.23
N LYS A 147 -1.72 -6.67 -15.78
CA LYS A 147 -1.18 -6.70 -14.42
C LYS A 147 -0.18 -5.56 -14.23
N ARG A 148 -0.24 -4.92 -13.10
CA ARG A 148 0.67 -3.82 -12.73
C ARG A 148 1.96 -4.41 -12.16
N LEU A 149 3.08 -3.81 -12.53
CA LEU A 149 4.40 -4.09 -11.95
C LEU A 149 4.79 -2.94 -11.03
N VAL A 150 5.18 -3.28 -9.81
CA VAL A 150 5.65 -2.30 -8.82
C VAL A 150 7.15 -2.44 -8.67
N PHE A 151 7.86 -1.37 -9.02
CA PHE A 151 9.31 -1.28 -8.86
C PHE A 151 9.64 -0.29 -7.74
N SER A 152 10.60 -0.66 -6.92
CA SER A 152 11.13 0.19 -5.86
C SER A 152 12.59 -0.17 -5.60
N SER A 153 13.40 0.83 -5.24
CA SER A 153 14.74 0.60 -4.69
C SER A 153 14.71 -0.07 -3.31
N TRP A 154 13.57 -0.06 -2.65
CA TRP A 154 13.37 -0.64 -1.33
C TRP A 154 12.72 -2.00 -1.44
N ARG A 155 13.41 -3.04 -1.00
CA ARG A 155 12.95 -4.43 -1.06
C ARG A 155 11.61 -4.68 -0.38
N VAL A 156 11.29 -3.90 0.66
CA VAL A 156 10.06 -4.05 1.45
C VAL A 156 8.83 -3.53 0.69
N VAL A 157 8.98 -2.50 -0.15
CA VAL A 157 7.83 -1.82 -0.79
C VAL A 157 6.99 -2.76 -1.67
N PRO A 158 7.57 -3.52 -2.62
CA PRO A 158 6.79 -4.48 -3.39
C PRO A 158 6.06 -5.50 -2.52
N LYS A 159 6.70 -5.97 -1.44
CA LYS A 159 6.09 -6.91 -0.48
C LYS A 159 4.86 -6.28 0.21
N VAL A 160 4.98 -5.04 0.70
CA VAL A 160 3.88 -4.33 1.37
C VAL A 160 2.71 -4.13 0.40
N ILE A 161 2.99 -3.60 -0.79
CA ILE A 161 1.96 -3.35 -1.81
C ILE A 161 1.25 -4.66 -2.20
N ALA A 162 2.02 -5.71 -2.51
CA ALA A 162 1.45 -7.01 -2.85
C ALA A 162 0.58 -7.58 -1.72
N SER A 163 1.04 -7.48 -0.47
CA SER A 163 0.27 -7.97 0.69
C SER A 163 -1.04 -7.22 0.89
N LEU A 164 -1.02 -5.89 0.79
CA LEU A 164 -2.22 -5.07 0.96
C LEU A 164 -3.22 -5.26 -0.19
N VAL A 165 -2.73 -5.36 -1.42
CA VAL A 165 -3.57 -5.63 -2.61
C VAL A 165 -4.18 -7.04 -2.54
N SER A 166 -3.39 -8.05 -2.17
CA SER A 166 -3.89 -9.42 -2.00
C SER A 166 -4.94 -9.51 -0.90
N TYR A 167 -4.72 -8.84 0.22
CA TYR A 167 -5.68 -8.79 1.30
C TYR A 167 -7.01 -8.13 0.87
N ASP A 168 -6.93 -7.02 0.15
CA ASP A 168 -8.14 -6.33 -0.34
C ASP A 168 -8.90 -7.19 -1.37
N ALA A 169 -8.18 -7.86 -2.27
CA ALA A 169 -8.78 -8.80 -3.23
C ALA A 169 -9.45 -9.98 -2.52
N GLU A 170 -8.81 -10.57 -1.51
CA GLU A 170 -9.39 -11.66 -0.71
C GLU A 170 -10.66 -11.20 0.02
N ARG A 171 -10.65 -9.99 0.56
CA ARG A 171 -11.82 -9.39 1.22
C ARG A 171 -13.01 -9.24 0.28
N HIS A 172 -12.77 -8.90 -1.00
CA HIS A 172 -13.82 -8.81 -2.01
C HIS A 172 -14.32 -10.19 -2.50
N ALA A 173 -13.51 -11.22 -2.31
CA ALA A 173 -13.87 -12.59 -2.71
C ALA A 173 -14.72 -13.33 -1.67
N ARG A 174 -14.79 -12.81 -0.45
CA ARG A 174 -15.62 -13.36 0.66
C ARG A 174 -17.05 -12.87 0.59
#